data_e90e4bb94add2c3d34b37624e44d4590
#
_entry.id   e90e4bb94add2c3d34b37624e44d4590
#
_cell.length_a   1.000
_cell.length_b   1.000
_cell.length_c   1.000
_cell.angle_alpha   90.00
_cell.angle_beta   90.00
_cell.angle_gamma   90.00
#
_symmetry.space_group_name_H-M   'P 1'
#
loop_
_entity.id
_entity.type
_entity.pdbx_description
1 polymer ?
#
loop_
_entity_poly.entity_id
_entity_poly.type
_entity_poly.pdbx_seq_one_letter_code
_entity_poly.pdbx_strand_id
1 'polypeptide(L)'
;MARVILHIDLNAFFASCEEIKNPDLKEFPVAVGSTSKRGVISTANYEARKYGVHSAMPVYEALRLCPDLVLIQGDYGYYRSMSAQFFAYLKTFTHQIEPASIDECYMDVTDIIKRYKRPLDLVFEIQNGVYEKCHLNCSIGVAPNRFLAKMASDMRKPKGITVLRK
;
A
#
# COMPACT_ATOMS: atom_id res chain seq x y z
N MET A 1 -24.93 -17.19 -0.84
CA MET A 1 -24.42 -16.08 -0.01
C MET A 1 -23.43 -15.28 -0.79
N ALA A 2 -23.50 -13.95 -0.66
CA ALA A 2 -22.59 -13.06 -1.36
C ALA A 2 -21.15 -13.20 -0.84
N ARG A 3 -20.20 -13.29 -1.73
CA ARG A 3 -18.77 -13.28 -1.38
C ARG A 3 -18.37 -11.90 -0.89
N VAL A 4 -17.42 -11.88 0.02
CA VAL A 4 -16.78 -10.64 0.50
C VAL A 4 -15.29 -10.74 0.23
N ILE A 5 -14.84 -9.93 -0.72
CA ILE A 5 -13.45 -9.89 -1.15
C ILE A 5 -12.85 -8.55 -0.71
N LEU A 6 -11.69 -8.61 -0.09
CA LEU A 6 -10.90 -7.43 0.20
C LEU A 6 -9.78 -7.32 -0.82
N HIS A 7 -9.50 -6.11 -1.28
CA HIS A 7 -8.24 -5.76 -1.92
C HIS A 7 -7.47 -4.84 -0.99
N ILE A 8 -6.28 -5.24 -0.60
CA ILE A 8 -5.42 -4.49 0.33
C ILE A 8 -4.19 -4.03 -0.43
N ASP A 9 -3.90 -2.74 -0.34
CA ASP A 9 -2.81 -2.09 -1.08
C ASP A 9 -2.02 -1.21 -0.11
N LEU A 10 -0.75 -1.53 0.08
CA LEU A 10 0.14 -0.73 0.92
C LEU A 10 0.43 0.62 0.25
N ASN A 11 0.24 1.70 0.98
CA ASN A 11 0.37 3.05 0.43
C ASN A 11 1.84 3.45 0.27
N ALA A 12 2.23 3.85 -0.95
CA ALA A 12 3.58 4.30 -1.26
C ALA A 12 4.64 3.37 -0.65
N PHE A 13 4.55 2.08 -0.93
CA PHE A 13 5.21 1.02 -0.16
C PHE A 13 6.71 1.22 0.00
N PHE A 14 7.46 1.37 -1.09
CA PHE A 14 8.92 1.50 -0.98
C PHE A 14 9.31 2.76 -0.22
N ALA A 15 8.66 3.88 -0.50
CA ALA A 15 8.91 5.13 0.21
C ALA A 15 8.57 5.00 1.70
N SER A 16 7.46 4.33 2.02
CA SER A 16 7.08 4.07 3.41
C SER A 16 8.10 3.20 4.14
N CYS A 17 8.67 2.20 3.46
CA CYS A 17 9.74 1.39 4.02
C CYS A 17 10.98 2.23 4.34
N GLU A 18 11.33 3.18 3.47
CA GLU A 18 12.46 4.08 3.73
C GLU A 18 12.17 5.03 4.90
N GLU A 19 10.94 5.49 5.03
CA GLU A 19 10.52 6.32 6.16
C GLU A 19 10.57 5.58 7.51
N ILE A 20 10.37 4.26 7.49
CA ILE A 20 10.55 3.43 8.70
C ILE A 20 12.02 3.39 9.13
N LYS A 21 12.94 3.25 8.16
CA LYS A 21 14.39 3.29 8.44
C LYS A 21 14.83 4.67 8.93
N ASN A 22 14.26 5.73 8.36
CA ASN A 22 14.62 7.11 8.68
C ASN A 22 13.35 7.95 8.80
N PRO A 23 12.78 8.07 10.01
CA PRO A 23 11.54 8.82 10.22
C PRO A 23 11.59 10.29 9.82
N ASP A 24 12.76 10.90 9.77
CA ASP A 24 12.91 12.29 9.34
C ASP A 24 12.44 12.50 7.89
N LEU A 25 12.46 11.44 7.08
CA LEU A 25 12.01 11.50 5.69
C LEU A 25 10.53 11.82 5.53
N LYS A 26 9.73 11.61 6.57
CA LYS A 26 8.27 11.85 6.50
C LYS A 26 7.91 13.30 6.20
N GLU A 27 8.78 14.23 6.54
CA GLU A 27 8.55 15.66 6.34
C GLU A 27 9.05 16.17 4.98
N PHE A 28 9.66 15.32 4.18
CA PHE A 28 10.27 15.69 2.92
C PHE A 28 9.61 14.98 1.74
N PRO A 29 9.65 15.59 0.54
CA PRO A 29 9.31 14.85 -0.68
C PRO A 29 10.39 13.81 -0.96
N VAL A 30 9.98 12.54 -1.00
CA VAL A 30 10.89 11.38 -1.15
C VAL A 30 10.43 10.53 -2.32
N ALA A 31 11.37 10.08 -3.11
CA ALA A 31 11.11 9.07 -4.13
C ALA A 31 12.19 7.98 -4.06
N VAL A 32 11.76 6.76 -4.36
CA VAL A 32 12.64 5.61 -4.50
C VAL A 32 12.79 5.30 -5.98
N GLY A 33 14.01 5.09 -6.42
CA GLY A 33 14.28 4.78 -7.81
C GLY A 33 15.77 4.78 -8.09
N SER A 34 16.13 4.84 -9.37
CA SER A 34 17.51 4.97 -9.76
C SER A 34 18.04 6.36 -9.39
N THR A 35 19.25 6.44 -8.86
CA THR A 35 19.94 7.70 -8.61
C THR A 35 20.49 8.33 -9.89
N SER A 36 20.48 7.58 -11.00
CA SER A 36 20.83 8.10 -12.31
C SER A 36 19.67 8.92 -12.89
N LYS A 37 19.98 10.08 -13.52
CA LYS A 37 18.99 10.90 -14.20
C LYS A 37 18.25 10.15 -15.32
N ARG A 38 18.84 9.10 -15.87
CA ARG A 38 18.26 8.27 -16.93
C ARG A 38 17.33 7.18 -16.39
N GLY A 39 17.25 7.02 -15.07
CA GLY A 39 16.37 6.04 -14.46
C GLY A 39 14.94 6.53 -14.33
N VAL A 40 14.12 5.69 -13.71
CA VAL A 40 12.69 6.00 -13.45
C VAL A 40 12.41 5.89 -11.94
N ILE A 41 11.37 6.61 -11.53
CA ILE A 41 10.85 6.56 -10.17
C ILE A 41 10.05 5.27 -10.00
N SER A 42 10.35 4.51 -8.96
CA SER A 42 9.58 3.32 -8.59
C SER A 42 8.39 3.70 -7.72
N THR A 43 8.59 4.57 -6.74
CA THR A 43 7.55 5.01 -5.80
C THR A 43 7.86 6.41 -5.33
N ALA A 44 6.83 7.23 -5.15
CA ALA A 44 6.94 8.56 -4.55
C ALA A 44 6.04 8.62 -3.32
N ASN A 45 6.52 9.25 -2.24
CA ASN A 45 5.67 9.50 -1.08
C ASN A 45 4.64 10.58 -1.39
N TYR A 46 3.68 10.81 -0.49
CA TYR A 46 2.59 11.75 -0.76
C TYR A 46 3.06 13.21 -0.80
N GLU A 47 4.12 13.56 -0.09
CA GLU A 47 4.74 14.89 -0.20
C GLU A 47 5.30 15.14 -1.61
N ALA A 48 5.99 14.14 -2.18
CA ALA A 48 6.49 14.25 -3.56
C ALA A 48 5.36 14.29 -4.58
N ARG A 49 4.28 13.55 -4.35
CA ARG A 49 3.12 13.52 -5.25
C ARG A 49 2.42 14.89 -5.35
N LYS A 50 2.51 15.72 -4.33
CA LYS A 50 1.99 17.10 -4.37
C LYS A 50 2.66 17.95 -5.45
N TYR A 51 3.89 17.62 -5.80
CA TYR A 51 4.65 18.27 -6.87
C TYR A 51 4.43 17.62 -8.24
N GLY A 52 3.60 16.59 -8.31
CA GLY A 52 3.35 15.85 -9.54
C GLY A 52 4.29 14.67 -9.78
N VAL A 53 5.16 14.34 -8.83
CA VAL A 53 6.05 13.18 -8.94
C VAL A 53 5.27 11.90 -8.72
N HIS A 54 5.44 10.91 -9.60
CA HIS A 54 4.72 9.64 -9.53
C HIS A 54 5.56 8.47 -10.05
N SER A 55 5.10 7.26 -9.79
CA SER A 55 5.71 6.03 -10.29
C SER A 55 5.82 6.04 -11.82
N ALA A 56 6.87 5.45 -12.33
CA ALA A 56 7.22 5.36 -13.75
C ALA A 56 7.67 6.67 -14.39
N MET A 57 7.68 7.77 -13.65
CA MET A 57 8.19 9.05 -14.13
C MET A 57 9.71 8.99 -14.31
N PRO A 58 10.28 9.57 -15.38
CA PRO A 58 11.72 9.70 -15.48
C PRO A 58 12.29 10.56 -14.34
N VAL A 59 13.44 10.16 -13.83
CA VAL A 59 14.07 10.85 -12.69
C VAL A 59 14.35 12.32 -13.03
N TYR A 60 14.82 12.62 -14.25
CA TYR A 60 15.11 14.02 -14.63
C TYR A 60 13.86 14.89 -14.55
N GLU A 61 12.70 14.36 -14.91
CA GLU A 61 11.44 15.09 -14.83
C GLU A 61 10.98 15.27 -13.39
N ALA A 62 11.14 14.25 -12.57
CA ALA A 62 10.84 14.34 -11.14
C ALA A 62 11.65 15.45 -10.46
N LEU A 63 12.95 15.53 -10.77
CA LEU A 63 13.84 16.57 -10.23
C LEU A 63 13.48 17.96 -10.76
N ARG A 64 12.97 18.05 -11.98
CA ARG A 64 12.48 19.31 -12.54
C ARG A 64 11.24 19.81 -11.80
N LEU A 65 10.29 18.90 -11.51
CA LEU A 65 9.05 19.23 -10.79
C LEU A 65 9.28 19.50 -9.31
N CYS A 66 10.25 18.80 -8.71
CA CYS A 66 10.55 18.89 -7.29
C CYS A 66 12.07 18.94 -7.11
N PRO A 67 12.68 20.14 -7.18
CA PRO A 67 14.15 20.26 -7.06
C PRO A 67 14.71 19.76 -5.74
N ASP A 68 13.94 19.82 -4.66
CA ASP A 68 14.35 19.37 -3.33
C ASP A 68 14.03 17.89 -3.06
N LEU A 69 13.66 17.14 -4.09
CA LEU A 69 13.31 15.73 -3.95
C LEU A 69 14.47 14.93 -3.37
N VAL A 70 14.18 14.19 -2.29
CA VAL A 70 15.13 13.23 -1.73
C VAL A 70 14.99 11.93 -2.53
N LEU A 71 16.00 11.61 -3.32
CA LEU A 71 16.00 10.42 -4.17
C LEU A 71 16.83 9.32 -3.52
N ILE A 72 16.19 8.18 -3.29
CA ILE A 72 16.78 7.04 -2.58
C ILE A 72 16.89 5.85 -3.51
N GLN A 73 18.07 5.23 -3.53
CA GLN A 73 18.29 3.96 -4.24
C GLN A 73 17.53 2.85 -3.51
N GLY A 74 16.73 2.09 -4.26
CA GLY A 74 15.89 1.04 -3.69
C GLY A 74 16.68 -0.09 -3.04
N ASP A 75 16.18 -0.55 -1.89
CA ASP A 75 16.70 -1.72 -1.15
C ASP A 75 15.67 -2.84 -1.21
N TYR A 76 15.70 -3.62 -2.29
CA TYR A 76 14.67 -4.62 -2.55
C TYR A 76 14.70 -5.79 -1.57
N GLY A 77 15.86 -6.10 -1.00
CA GLY A 77 15.95 -7.12 0.06
C GLY A 77 15.16 -6.69 1.29
N TYR A 78 15.28 -5.44 1.68
CA TYR A 78 14.53 -4.88 2.79
C TYR A 78 13.02 -4.85 2.47
N TYR A 79 12.64 -4.41 1.28
CA TYR A 79 11.23 -4.35 0.88
C TYR A 79 10.58 -5.73 0.88
N ARG A 80 11.29 -6.75 0.41
CA ARG A 80 10.79 -8.13 0.47
C ARG A 80 10.57 -8.61 1.90
N SER A 81 11.47 -8.24 2.82
CA SER A 81 11.30 -8.61 4.24
C SER A 81 10.08 -7.93 4.86
N MET A 82 9.84 -6.67 4.51
CA MET A 82 8.67 -5.93 4.97
C MET A 82 7.37 -6.49 4.38
N SER A 83 7.40 -6.87 3.11
CA SER A 83 6.29 -7.56 2.46
C SER A 83 5.97 -8.89 3.14
N ALA A 84 7.00 -9.67 3.49
CA ALA A 84 6.83 -10.94 4.19
C ALA A 84 6.14 -10.75 5.55
N GLN A 85 6.49 -9.71 6.29
CA GLN A 85 5.83 -9.39 7.57
C GLN A 85 4.35 -9.02 7.35
N PHE A 86 4.06 -8.24 6.32
CA PHE A 86 2.70 -7.88 5.96
C PHE A 86 1.85 -9.12 5.64
N PHE A 87 2.33 -10.00 4.77
CA PHE A 87 1.61 -11.22 4.42
C PHE A 87 1.50 -12.19 5.61
N ALA A 88 2.52 -12.30 6.45
CA ALA A 88 2.46 -13.12 7.65
C ALA A 88 1.36 -12.64 8.60
N TYR A 89 1.22 -11.33 8.76
CA TYR A 89 0.13 -10.78 9.57
C TYR A 89 -1.24 -11.12 8.99
N LEU A 90 -1.44 -10.94 7.68
CA LEU A 90 -2.71 -11.25 7.03
C LEU A 90 -3.08 -12.73 7.16
N LYS A 91 -2.10 -13.62 7.13
CA LYS A 91 -2.33 -15.07 7.29
C LYS A 91 -2.84 -15.46 8.67
N THR A 92 -2.73 -14.57 9.67
CA THR A 92 -3.35 -14.82 10.98
C THR A 92 -4.87 -14.76 10.93
N PHE A 93 -5.46 -14.13 9.91
CA PHE A 93 -6.89 -14.03 9.71
C PHE A 93 -7.45 -15.18 8.87
N THR A 94 -6.83 -15.47 7.74
CA THR A 94 -7.26 -16.52 6.81
C THR A 94 -6.10 -16.93 5.91
N HIS A 95 -6.17 -18.15 5.38
CA HIS A 95 -5.22 -18.62 4.35
C HIS A 95 -5.72 -18.31 2.93
N GLN A 96 -6.95 -17.80 2.78
CA GLN A 96 -7.51 -17.46 1.48
C GLN A 96 -7.02 -16.09 1.02
N ILE A 97 -5.72 -16.02 0.77
CA ILE A 97 -5.01 -14.81 0.35
C ILE A 97 -4.36 -15.08 -1.00
N GLU A 98 -4.61 -14.18 -1.94
CA GLU A 98 -3.98 -14.22 -3.26
C GLU A 98 -3.09 -12.97 -3.41
N PRO A 99 -1.76 -13.11 -3.31
CA PRO A 99 -0.86 -11.99 -3.57
C PRO A 99 -0.97 -11.55 -5.03
N ALA A 100 -1.15 -10.27 -5.27
CA ALA A 100 -1.17 -9.68 -6.61
C ALA A 100 0.19 -9.08 -6.95
N SER A 101 0.90 -8.56 -5.94
CA SER A 101 2.26 -8.03 -6.06
C SER A 101 2.93 -8.04 -4.68
N ILE A 102 4.10 -7.42 -4.58
CA ILE A 102 4.86 -7.31 -3.33
C ILE A 102 4.09 -6.51 -2.26
N ASP A 103 3.20 -5.62 -2.67
CA ASP A 103 2.52 -4.67 -1.78
C ASP A 103 1.00 -4.73 -1.86
N GLU A 104 0.43 -5.71 -2.56
CA GLU A 104 -1.02 -5.81 -2.67
C GLU A 104 -1.50 -7.25 -2.78
N CYS A 105 -2.72 -7.47 -2.30
CA CYS A 105 -3.33 -8.80 -2.33
C CYS A 105 -4.85 -8.72 -2.30
N TYR A 106 -5.44 -9.86 -2.62
CA TYR A 106 -6.87 -10.13 -2.40
C TYR A 106 -7.04 -11.11 -1.25
N MET A 107 -8.05 -10.87 -0.41
CA MET A 107 -8.44 -11.80 0.66
C MET A 107 -9.91 -12.14 0.52
N ASP A 108 -10.23 -13.42 0.53
CA ASP A 108 -11.62 -13.85 0.65
C ASP A 108 -11.94 -14.00 2.14
N VAL A 109 -12.76 -13.09 2.64
CA VAL A 109 -13.13 -13.05 4.06
C VAL A 109 -14.60 -13.47 4.29
N THR A 110 -15.23 -14.07 3.28
CA THR A 110 -16.63 -14.44 3.33
C THR A 110 -17.00 -15.21 4.59
N ASP A 111 -16.16 -16.17 4.99
CA ASP A 111 -16.47 -17.02 6.16
C ASP A 111 -16.14 -16.34 7.49
N ILE A 112 -15.02 -15.65 7.56
CA ILE A 112 -14.57 -15.06 8.83
C ILE A 112 -15.30 -13.78 9.19
N ILE A 113 -15.83 -13.05 8.20
CA ILE A 113 -16.53 -11.78 8.46
C ILE A 113 -17.78 -11.96 9.30
N LYS A 114 -18.37 -13.15 9.26
CA LYS A 114 -19.56 -13.49 10.05
C LYS A 114 -19.30 -13.53 11.56
N ARG A 115 -18.02 -13.65 11.96
CA ARG A 115 -17.62 -13.68 13.36
C ARG A 115 -17.62 -12.28 13.99
N TYR A 116 -17.77 -11.26 13.18
CA TYR A 116 -17.71 -9.87 13.62
C TYR A 116 -19.13 -9.32 13.75
N LYS A 117 -19.36 -8.55 14.79
CA LYS A 117 -20.65 -7.91 15.04
C LYS A 117 -21.06 -7.01 13.86
N ARG A 118 -20.08 -6.26 13.33
CA ARG A 118 -20.25 -5.43 12.14
C ARG A 118 -19.17 -5.82 11.12
N PRO A 119 -19.53 -5.98 9.84
CA PRO A 119 -18.56 -6.41 8.82
C PRO A 119 -17.30 -5.54 8.75
N LEU A 120 -17.45 -4.22 8.87
CA LEU A 120 -16.30 -3.31 8.79
C LEU A 120 -15.38 -3.41 10.01
N ASP A 121 -15.80 -4.00 11.11
CA ASP A 121 -14.92 -4.20 12.27
C ASP A 121 -13.71 -5.06 11.90
N LEU A 122 -13.90 -6.10 11.08
CA LEU A 122 -12.80 -6.90 10.56
C LEU A 122 -11.85 -6.04 9.72
N VAL A 123 -12.41 -5.22 8.83
CA VAL A 123 -11.61 -4.40 7.90
C VAL A 123 -10.77 -3.39 8.66
N PHE A 124 -11.35 -2.72 9.66
CA PHE A 124 -10.62 -1.79 10.52
C PHE A 124 -9.55 -2.50 11.34
N GLU A 125 -9.85 -3.70 11.86
CA GLU A 125 -8.85 -4.48 12.60
C GLU A 125 -7.63 -4.81 11.73
N ILE A 126 -7.87 -5.23 10.48
CA ILE A 126 -6.79 -5.51 9.54
C ILE A 126 -5.97 -4.24 9.27
N GLN A 127 -6.61 -3.14 8.94
CA GLN A 127 -5.91 -1.88 8.63
C GLN A 127 -5.08 -1.39 9.80
N ASN A 128 -5.66 -1.38 10.98
CA ASN A 128 -4.96 -0.94 12.20
C ASN A 128 -3.82 -1.89 12.56
N GLY A 129 -4.03 -3.19 12.40
CA GLY A 129 -3.00 -4.19 12.70
C GLY A 129 -1.82 -4.14 11.74
N VAL A 130 -2.05 -3.85 10.46
CA VAL A 130 -0.96 -3.63 9.50
C VAL A 130 -0.09 -2.46 9.96
N TYR A 131 -0.71 -1.37 10.41
CA TYR A 131 0.04 -0.24 10.94
C TYR A 131 0.80 -0.60 12.23
N GLU A 132 0.13 -1.24 13.19
CA GLU A 132 0.74 -1.60 14.47
C GLU A 132 1.89 -2.61 14.33
N LYS A 133 1.73 -3.60 13.46
CA LYS A 133 2.72 -4.69 13.29
C LYS A 133 3.81 -4.36 12.30
N CYS A 134 3.50 -3.62 11.24
CA CYS A 134 4.43 -3.37 10.14
C CYS A 134 4.81 -1.89 10.00
N HIS A 135 4.14 -0.99 10.68
CA HIS A 135 4.28 0.47 10.55
C HIS A 135 3.99 0.98 9.14
N LEU A 136 3.15 0.25 8.41
CA LEU A 136 2.75 0.57 7.04
C LEU A 136 1.27 0.95 7.01
N ASN A 137 0.95 1.94 6.20
CA ASN A 137 -0.43 2.32 5.93
C ASN A 137 -0.95 1.57 4.72
N CYS A 138 -2.24 1.24 4.71
CA CYS A 138 -2.86 0.58 3.57
C CYS A 138 -4.24 1.15 3.28
N SER A 139 -4.66 0.98 2.03
CA SER A 139 -6.04 1.24 1.60
C SER A 139 -6.71 -0.09 1.32
N ILE A 140 -7.98 -0.22 1.68
CA ILE A 140 -8.72 -1.47 1.56
C ILE A 140 -10.02 -1.22 0.79
N GLY A 141 -10.23 -2.01 -0.26
CA GLY A 141 -11.49 -2.08 -0.97
C GLY A 141 -12.26 -3.34 -0.56
N VAL A 142 -13.56 -3.20 -0.34
CA VAL A 142 -14.46 -4.29 0.05
C VAL A 142 -15.53 -4.42 -1.02
N ALA A 143 -15.66 -5.59 -1.62
CA ALA A 143 -16.62 -5.79 -2.71
C ALA A 143 -16.95 -7.28 -2.89
N PRO A 144 -17.98 -7.62 -3.72
CA PRO A 144 -18.35 -9.01 -3.96
C PRO A 144 -17.37 -9.78 -4.86
N ASN A 145 -16.47 -9.09 -5.56
CA ASN A 145 -15.51 -9.71 -6.45
C ASN A 145 -14.20 -8.92 -6.49
N ARG A 146 -13.16 -9.51 -7.08
CA ARG A 146 -11.82 -8.89 -7.14
C ARG A 146 -11.79 -7.58 -7.91
N PHE A 147 -12.47 -7.54 -9.05
CA PHE A 147 -12.50 -6.34 -9.91
C PHE A 147 -13.03 -5.13 -9.15
N LEU A 148 -14.18 -5.28 -8.49
CA LEU A 148 -14.79 -4.19 -7.71
C LEU A 148 -13.97 -3.86 -6.45
N ALA A 149 -13.37 -4.86 -5.80
CA ALA A 149 -12.51 -4.64 -4.63
C ALA A 149 -11.28 -3.80 -4.99
N LYS A 150 -10.66 -4.10 -6.15
CA LYS A 150 -9.52 -3.30 -6.65
C LYS A 150 -9.94 -1.86 -6.94
N MET A 151 -11.06 -1.66 -7.63
CA MET A 151 -11.61 -0.33 -7.89
C MET A 151 -11.85 0.42 -6.58
N ALA A 152 -12.47 -0.24 -5.61
CA ALA A 152 -12.77 0.36 -4.31
C ALA A 152 -11.51 0.82 -3.58
N SER A 153 -10.45 0.01 -3.58
CA SER A 153 -9.20 0.35 -2.90
C SER A 153 -8.51 1.58 -3.50
N ASP A 154 -8.76 1.87 -4.78
CA ASP A 154 -8.18 3.03 -5.47
C ASP A 154 -8.96 4.33 -5.22
N MET A 155 -10.18 4.26 -4.71
CA MET A 155 -11.06 5.43 -4.59
C MET A 155 -10.69 6.39 -3.47
N ARG A 156 -10.07 5.88 -2.39
CA ARG A 156 -9.72 6.68 -1.21
C ARG A 156 -8.32 6.32 -0.73
N LYS A 157 -7.31 6.91 -1.36
CA LYS A 157 -5.91 6.76 -0.97
C LYS A 157 -5.37 8.09 -0.46
N PRO A 158 -4.53 8.11 0.59
CA PRO A 158 -4.09 6.97 1.41
C PRO A 158 -5.07 6.61 2.53
N LYS A 159 -4.91 5.43 3.12
CA LYS A 159 -5.58 4.98 4.36
C LYS A 159 -7.10 4.86 4.25
N GLY A 160 -7.64 4.81 3.05
CA GLY A 160 -9.08 4.73 2.86
C GLY A 160 -9.63 3.31 2.98
N ILE A 161 -10.88 3.23 3.39
CA ILE A 161 -11.67 2.01 3.32
C ILE A 161 -12.91 2.34 2.49
N THR A 162 -13.11 1.61 1.41
CA THR A 162 -14.23 1.84 0.49
C THR A 162 -14.97 0.54 0.25
N VAL A 163 -16.30 0.59 0.37
CA VAL A 163 -17.18 -0.56 0.12
C VAL A 163 -17.96 -0.30 -1.16
N LEU A 164 -17.87 -1.24 -2.11
CA LEU A 164 -18.70 -1.24 -3.30
C LEU A 164 -19.64 -2.43 -3.27
N ARG A 165 -20.90 -2.19 -3.53
CA ARG A 165 -21.94 -3.21 -3.66
C ARG A 165 -22.39 -3.27 -5.10
N LYS A 166 -23.02 -4.40 -5.50
CA LYS A 166 -23.63 -4.49 -6.83
C LYS A 166 -24.78 -3.51 -6.96
#